data_4cb4e56febc1ea724b1b39eaa33257ac
#
_entry.id   4cb4e56febc1ea724b1b39eaa33257ac
#
_cell.length_a   1.000
_cell.length_b   1.000
_cell.length_c   1.000
_cell.angle_alpha   90.00
_cell.angle_beta   90.00
_cell.angle_gamma   90.00
#
_symmetry.space_group_name_H-M   'P 1'
#
loop_
_entity.id
_entity.type
_entity.pdbx_description
1 polymer ?
#
loop_
_entity_poly.entity_id
_entity_poly.type
_entity_poly.pdbx_seq_one_letter_code
_entity_poly.pdbx_strand_id
1 'polypeptide(L)'
;MSMTFHRLSLLAALSAATFCVAPVAVRAASDASPNNASTAPSVMSQPAPASVASEPAQPVGNDGPAYGPELEGFDYPAPVQQYAFTSQGVALHMAYMDVKPAHANGRTAVLLHGKNFCAATWATTIHRLSDAGYRVIAPDQIGFCKSSKPEHYQYSFQQLARNTHALLESLGVKDATIIGHSTGGMLAVRYALMYPQETQQLVLANPIGLEDWKAKGVPSLSVDQWYQRELKTTADGIRRYEQSTYYAGQWRADYEPWVQMLAGMYRGPGKQIVAWNSALLYDMIYTQPVVYEFGQLQMPTLLLIGQKDTTAIGKDAASPEVRAKIGHYPELGKAAAKAIPHATLVEFADLGHAPQMQDPQAFHKALLDGMAALKVNR
;
A
#
# COMPACT_ATOMS: atom_id res chain seq x y z
N MET A 1 19.50 22.39 62.75
CA MET A 1 18.26 21.63 62.77
C MET A 1 18.38 20.53 61.71
N SER A 2 18.59 19.30 62.18
CA SER A 2 18.87 18.11 61.38
C SER A 2 17.52 17.43 61.09
N MET A 3 17.26 17.11 59.81
CA MET A 3 16.12 16.25 59.43
C MET A 3 16.64 15.02 58.70
N THR A 4 16.38 13.91 59.34
CA THR A 4 16.80 12.55 59.00
C THR A 4 15.89 11.95 57.93
N PHE A 5 16.48 11.42 56.84
CA PHE A 5 15.74 10.67 55.82
C PHE A 5 15.62 9.20 56.26
N HIS A 6 14.38 8.70 56.37
CA HIS A 6 14.10 7.28 56.52
C HIS A 6 13.99 6.61 55.14
N ARG A 7 14.81 5.58 54.96
CA ARG A 7 14.71 4.66 53.82
C ARG A 7 13.70 3.54 54.16
N LEU A 8 12.63 3.42 53.37
CA LEU A 8 11.78 2.23 53.35
C LEU A 8 12.28 1.27 52.28
N SER A 9 12.70 0.07 52.68
CA SER A 9 13.00 -1.05 51.82
C SER A 9 11.74 -1.87 51.59
N LEU A 10 11.29 -2.02 50.35
CA LEU A 10 10.25 -2.99 49.97
C LEU A 10 10.91 -4.27 49.46
N LEU A 11 10.71 -5.37 50.20
CA LEU A 11 11.00 -6.72 49.71
C LEU A 11 9.88 -7.16 48.76
N ALA A 12 10.24 -7.55 47.55
CA ALA A 12 9.35 -8.24 46.62
C ALA A 12 9.53 -9.75 46.79
N ALA A 13 8.45 -10.44 47.17
CA ALA A 13 8.41 -11.90 47.24
C ALA A 13 8.09 -12.47 45.82
N LEU A 14 9.01 -13.29 45.31
CA LEU A 14 8.76 -14.13 44.14
C LEU A 14 7.99 -15.38 44.56
N SER A 15 6.78 -15.60 44.08
CA SER A 15 6.12 -16.91 44.13
C SER A 15 6.29 -17.62 42.80
N ALA A 16 7.00 -18.74 42.83
CA ALA A 16 7.13 -19.65 41.73
C ALA A 16 5.88 -20.57 41.66
N ALA A 17 5.15 -20.50 40.55
CA ALA A 17 4.09 -21.46 40.26
C ALA A 17 4.66 -22.59 39.38
N THR A 18 4.68 -23.79 39.94
CA THR A 18 5.10 -25.02 39.23
C THR A 18 3.87 -25.58 38.53
N PHE A 19 3.91 -25.63 37.21
CA PHE A 19 2.91 -26.34 36.39
C PHE A 19 3.31 -27.80 36.21
N CYS A 20 2.52 -28.72 36.75
CA CYS A 20 2.60 -30.15 36.46
C CYS A 20 1.90 -30.44 35.12
N VAL A 21 2.65 -30.96 34.15
CA VAL A 21 2.09 -31.48 32.90
C VAL A 21 1.93 -32.99 33.07
N ALA A 22 0.68 -33.48 32.98
CA ALA A 22 0.35 -34.89 32.90
C ALA A 22 0.33 -35.36 31.44
N PRO A 23 0.85 -36.55 31.11
CA PRO A 23 0.84 -37.07 29.75
C PRO A 23 -0.53 -37.68 29.40
N VAL A 24 -1.08 -37.29 28.26
CA VAL A 24 -2.26 -37.93 27.66
C VAL A 24 -1.82 -39.11 26.82
N ALA A 25 -2.29 -40.30 27.17
CA ALA A 25 -2.06 -41.54 26.42
C ALA A 25 -2.98 -41.60 25.19
N VAL A 26 -2.37 -41.71 24.02
CA VAL A 26 -3.08 -42.02 22.76
C VAL A 26 -3.36 -43.52 22.69
N ARG A 27 -4.64 -43.89 22.64
CA ARG A 27 -5.07 -45.25 22.43
C ARG A 27 -5.42 -45.42 20.95
N ALA A 28 -4.70 -46.28 20.25
CA ALA A 28 -5.03 -46.73 18.92
C ALA A 28 -6.20 -47.75 19.01
N ALA A 29 -7.19 -47.59 18.17
CA ALA A 29 -8.21 -48.60 17.90
C ALA A 29 -8.17 -48.91 16.40
N SER A 30 -7.79 -50.15 16.08
CA SER A 30 -8.01 -50.82 14.81
C SER A 30 -9.42 -51.45 14.85
N ASP A 31 -10.17 -51.38 13.74
CA ASP A 31 -10.76 -52.54 13.06
C ASP A 31 -11.90 -52.16 12.09
N ALA A 32 -11.74 -52.76 10.93
CA ALA A 32 -12.73 -53.47 10.08
C ALA A 32 -13.87 -52.69 9.39
N SER A 33 -13.78 -52.68 8.08
CA SER A 33 -14.89 -52.53 7.15
C SER A 33 -15.90 -53.71 7.28
N PRO A 34 -17.17 -53.47 6.87
CA PRO A 34 -17.65 -54.26 5.74
C PRO A 34 -18.40 -53.44 4.67
N ASN A 35 -18.28 -53.95 3.45
CA ASN A 35 -19.01 -53.59 2.25
C ASN A 35 -20.53 -53.51 2.47
N ASN A 36 -21.17 -52.47 1.91
CA ASN A 36 -22.54 -52.62 1.41
C ASN A 36 -22.71 -51.71 0.19
N ALA A 37 -22.92 -52.35 -0.93
CA ALA A 37 -23.37 -51.75 -2.16
C ALA A 37 -24.83 -51.30 -2.03
N SER A 38 -25.11 -50.03 -2.26
CA SER A 38 -26.45 -49.51 -2.47
C SER A 38 -26.48 -48.65 -3.71
N THR A 39 -27.28 -49.07 -4.65
CA THR A 39 -27.64 -48.46 -5.92
C THR A 39 -28.25 -47.09 -5.73
N ALA A 40 -27.62 -46.08 -6.31
CA ALA A 40 -28.17 -44.72 -6.44
C ALA A 40 -29.00 -44.60 -7.74
N PRO A 41 -30.11 -43.86 -7.74
CA PRO A 41 -30.89 -43.60 -8.95
C PRO A 41 -30.21 -42.50 -9.78
N SER A 42 -30.19 -42.71 -11.10
CA SER A 42 -29.73 -41.75 -12.10
C SER A 42 -30.54 -40.45 -12.03
N VAL A 43 -29.90 -39.36 -11.69
CA VAL A 43 -30.44 -38.00 -11.87
C VAL A 43 -30.01 -37.53 -13.25
N MET A 44 -30.98 -37.23 -14.10
CA MET A 44 -30.76 -36.62 -15.43
C MET A 44 -30.07 -35.28 -15.27
N SER A 45 -28.90 -35.16 -15.86
CA SER A 45 -28.13 -33.91 -15.95
C SER A 45 -28.87 -32.95 -16.88
N GLN A 46 -29.25 -31.79 -16.36
CA GLN A 46 -29.55 -30.61 -17.18
C GLN A 46 -28.25 -30.06 -17.80
N PRO A 47 -28.27 -29.63 -19.07
CA PRO A 47 -27.10 -29.01 -19.67
C PRO A 47 -26.80 -27.67 -18.96
N ALA A 48 -25.57 -27.53 -18.51
CA ALA A 48 -25.05 -26.27 -17.98
C ALA A 48 -25.16 -25.17 -19.06
N PRO A 49 -25.44 -23.90 -18.65
CA PRO A 49 -25.41 -22.79 -19.59
C PRO A 49 -24.00 -22.67 -20.22
N ALA A 50 -23.96 -22.54 -21.54
CA ALA A 50 -22.74 -22.41 -22.31
C ALA A 50 -21.88 -21.29 -21.69
N SER A 51 -20.71 -21.64 -21.17
CA SER A 51 -19.68 -20.68 -20.82
C SER A 51 -19.33 -19.93 -22.09
N VAL A 52 -19.48 -18.62 -22.07
CA VAL A 52 -18.85 -17.73 -23.06
C VAL A 52 -17.37 -18.04 -22.99
N ALA A 53 -16.84 -18.71 -23.99
CA ALA A 53 -15.42 -18.97 -24.12
C ALA A 53 -14.74 -17.62 -24.22
N SER A 54 -14.03 -17.23 -23.16
CA SER A 54 -13.07 -16.18 -23.23
C SER A 54 -12.02 -16.62 -24.26
N GLU A 55 -11.82 -15.83 -25.31
CA GLU A 55 -10.70 -16.04 -26.24
C GLU A 55 -9.42 -16.34 -25.45
N PRO A 56 -8.62 -17.34 -25.86
CA PRO A 56 -7.36 -17.61 -25.21
C PRO A 56 -6.53 -16.34 -25.30
N ALA A 57 -6.17 -15.78 -24.14
CA ALA A 57 -5.28 -14.64 -24.08
C ALA A 57 -4.03 -14.98 -24.89
N GLN A 58 -3.78 -14.22 -25.97
CA GLN A 58 -2.55 -14.33 -26.76
C GLN A 58 -1.37 -14.37 -25.76
N PRO A 59 -0.41 -15.29 -25.92
CA PRO A 59 0.76 -15.30 -25.06
C PRO A 59 1.43 -13.95 -25.20
N VAL A 60 1.38 -13.17 -24.13
CA VAL A 60 2.06 -11.89 -24.09
C VAL A 60 3.52 -12.19 -24.18
N GLY A 61 4.13 -11.65 -25.20
CA GLY A 61 5.54 -11.80 -25.39
C GLY A 61 6.27 -11.40 -24.11
N ASN A 62 7.25 -12.19 -23.71
CA ASN A 62 8.28 -11.76 -22.75
C ASN A 62 9.04 -10.53 -23.28
N ASP A 63 8.49 -9.89 -24.30
CA ASP A 63 9.07 -8.78 -25.03
C ASP A 63 8.91 -7.50 -24.21
N GLY A 64 10.02 -6.98 -23.78
CA GLY A 64 10.11 -5.76 -23.02
C GLY A 64 11.38 -5.74 -22.17
N PRO A 65 11.71 -4.60 -21.58
CA PRO A 65 12.91 -4.46 -20.77
C PRO A 65 12.89 -5.41 -19.57
N ALA A 66 14.06 -5.93 -19.20
CA ALA A 66 14.30 -6.62 -17.94
C ALA A 66 15.13 -5.68 -17.08
N TYR A 67 14.65 -5.42 -15.85
CA TYR A 67 15.35 -4.57 -14.87
C TYR A 67 15.90 -5.41 -13.72
N GLY A 68 16.92 -4.91 -13.04
CA GLY A 68 17.42 -5.52 -11.82
C GLY A 68 16.42 -5.41 -10.66
N PRO A 69 16.72 -6.06 -9.52
CA PRO A 69 15.83 -6.07 -8.36
C PRO A 69 15.59 -4.68 -7.77
N GLU A 70 16.51 -3.75 -7.96
CA GLU A 70 16.37 -2.35 -7.56
C GLU A 70 16.06 -1.43 -8.75
N LEU A 71 15.35 -1.98 -9.73
CA LEU A 71 14.89 -1.26 -10.92
C LEU A 71 16.04 -0.59 -11.69
N GLU A 72 17.22 -1.22 -11.71
CA GLU A 72 18.38 -0.76 -12.45
C GLU A 72 18.06 -0.77 -13.95
N GLY A 73 18.42 0.31 -14.62
CA GLY A 73 18.13 0.51 -16.04
C GLY A 73 16.82 1.24 -16.34
N PHE A 74 16.01 1.56 -15.33
CA PHE A 74 14.83 2.42 -15.51
C PHE A 74 15.14 3.86 -15.09
N ASP A 75 14.78 4.82 -15.95
CA ASP A 75 15.04 6.25 -15.71
C ASP A 75 13.98 6.91 -14.84
N TYR A 76 14.42 7.78 -13.94
CA TYR A 76 13.57 8.61 -13.10
C TYR A 76 13.51 10.05 -13.59
N PRO A 77 12.42 10.79 -13.30
CA PRO A 77 12.24 12.16 -13.80
C PRO A 77 13.19 13.19 -13.17
N ALA A 78 13.91 12.83 -12.12
CA ALA A 78 14.91 13.66 -11.44
C ALA A 78 16.04 12.79 -10.90
N PRO A 79 17.20 13.36 -10.54
CA PRO A 79 18.31 12.61 -9.95
C PRO A 79 17.89 11.86 -8.70
N VAL A 80 18.21 10.54 -8.68
CA VAL A 80 17.96 9.67 -7.54
C VAL A 80 19.14 9.68 -6.60
N GLN A 81 18.87 9.90 -5.32
CA GLN A 81 19.82 9.86 -4.22
C GLN A 81 19.51 8.63 -3.34
N GLN A 82 20.45 8.23 -2.50
CA GLN A 82 20.30 7.12 -1.58
C GLN A 82 20.53 7.57 -0.14
N TYR A 83 19.61 7.22 0.74
CA TYR A 83 19.72 7.36 2.19
C TYR A 83 20.03 6.00 2.80
N ALA A 84 21.28 5.81 3.24
CA ALA A 84 21.75 4.58 3.88
C ALA A 84 21.45 4.60 5.39
N PHE A 85 20.90 3.52 5.91
CA PHE A 85 20.56 3.37 7.33
C PHE A 85 20.50 1.88 7.73
N THR A 86 20.39 1.63 9.03
CA THR A 86 20.18 0.28 9.55
C THR A 86 18.77 0.16 10.15
N SER A 87 18.05 -0.88 9.76
CA SER A 87 16.73 -1.19 10.33
C SER A 87 16.61 -2.70 10.56
N GLN A 88 16.10 -3.10 11.72
CA GLN A 88 15.96 -4.50 12.13
C GLN A 88 17.27 -5.31 12.00
N GLY A 89 18.42 -4.66 12.25
CA GLY A 89 19.75 -5.28 12.13
C GLY A 89 20.27 -5.42 10.70
N VAL A 90 19.54 -4.96 9.69
CA VAL A 90 19.92 -5.04 8.27
C VAL A 90 20.35 -3.67 7.77
N ALA A 91 21.49 -3.60 7.07
CA ALA A 91 21.90 -2.40 6.36
C ALA A 91 21.04 -2.22 5.11
N LEU A 92 20.38 -1.09 4.99
CA LEU A 92 19.43 -0.77 3.94
C LEU A 92 19.75 0.59 3.34
N HIS A 93 19.23 0.84 2.14
CA HIS A 93 19.14 2.18 1.58
C HIS A 93 17.73 2.45 1.05
N MET A 94 17.30 3.70 1.18
CA MET A 94 16.09 4.23 0.58
C MET A 94 16.48 5.17 -0.55
N ALA A 95 16.03 4.86 -1.76
CA ALA A 95 16.18 5.73 -2.90
C ALA A 95 15.14 6.85 -2.84
N TYR A 96 15.52 8.06 -3.22
CA TYR A 96 14.59 9.19 -3.24
C TYR A 96 15.01 10.26 -4.25
N MET A 97 14.05 11.05 -4.70
CA MET A 97 14.26 12.30 -5.41
C MET A 97 14.03 13.47 -4.46
N ASP A 98 14.88 14.49 -4.51
CA ASP A 98 14.72 15.76 -3.78
C ASP A 98 14.77 16.91 -4.80
N VAL A 99 13.61 17.39 -5.22
CA VAL A 99 13.47 18.43 -6.24
C VAL A 99 13.20 19.77 -5.57
N LYS A 100 14.13 20.69 -5.76
CA LYS A 100 14.03 22.06 -5.25
C LYS A 100 13.37 22.96 -6.28
N PRO A 101 12.40 23.80 -5.89
CA PRO A 101 11.75 24.72 -6.82
C PRO A 101 12.68 25.88 -7.20
N ALA A 102 12.45 26.45 -8.38
CA ALA A 102 13.15 27.67 -8.81
C ALA A 102 12.83 28.88 -7.90
N HIS A 103 11.59 28.96 -7.42
CA HIS A 103 11.09 30.00 -6.51
C HIS A 103 10.41 29.34 -5.30
N ALA A 104 11.14 29.24 -4.20
CA ALA A 104 10.65 28.52 -3.01
C ALA A 104 9.55 29.30 -2.28
N ASN A 105 8.47 28.61 -1.95
CA ASN A 105 7.38 29.10 -1.09
C ASN A 105 7.60 28.77 0.41
N GLY A 106 8.75 28.14 0.75
CA GLY A 106 9.12 27.72 2.10
C GLY A 106 8.46 26.43 2.57
N ARG A 107 7.70 25.73 1.72
CA ARG A 107 6.95 24.50 2.07
C ARG A 107 7.57 23.27 1.39
N THR A 108 7.44 22.13 2.07
CA THR A 108 7.87 20.81 1.55
C THR A 108 6.66 19.93 1.32
N ALA A 109 6.65 19.20 0.21
CA ALA A 109 5.71 18.14 -0.08
C ALA A 109 6.45 16.79 -0.16
N VAL A 110 5.91 15.76 0.49
CA VAL A 110 6.44 14.38 0.46
C VAL A 110 5.45 13.49 -0.25
N LEU A 111 5.90 12.77 -1.28
CA LEU A 111 5.06 11.97 -2.15
C LEU A 111 5.27 10.47 -1.87
N LEU A 112 4.25 9.80 -1.35
CA LEU A 112 4.26 8.38 -1.01
C LEU A 112 3.49 7.58 -2.06
N HIS A 113 4.20 6.73 -2.81
CA HIS A 113 3.66 5.98 -3.95
C HIS A 113 2.79 4.78 -3.53
N GLY A 114 1.98 4.29 -4.46
CA GLY A 114 1.20 3.05 -4.33
C GLY A 114 2.03 1.78 -4.55
N LYS A 115 1.44 0.61 -4.25
CA LYS A 115 2.13 -0.70 -4.28
C LYS A 115 2.70 -1.07 -5.65
N ASN A 116 1.97 -0.82 -6.73
CA ASN A 116 2.40 -1.15 -8.10
C ASN A 116 3.20 -0.01 -8.76
N PHE A 117 3.48 1.03 -8.01
CA PHE A 117 4.12 2.25 -8.48
C PHE A 117 5.41 2.53 -7.71
N CYS A 118 6.17 3.47 -8.25
CA CYS A 118 7.43 4.00 -7.72
C CYS A 118 7.34 5.51 -7.54
N ALA A 119 8.33 6.10 -6.91
CA ALA A 119 8.47 7.55 -6.88
C ALA A 119 8.47 8.19 -8.29
N ALA A 120 8.97 7.46 -9.32
CA ALA A 120 8.96 7.91 -10.70
C ALA A 120 7.56 8.20 -11.25
N THR A 121 6.52 7.49 -10.78
CA THR A 121 5.13 7.69 -11.24
C THR A 121 4.57 9.06 -10.85
N TRP A 122 5.22 9.75 -9.93
CA TRP A 122 4.88 11.12 -9.52
C TRP A 122 5.46 12.22 -10.43
N ALA A 123 6.07 11.88 -11.60
CA ALA A 123 6.76 12.83 -12.47
C ALA A 123 6.00 14.15 -12.67
N THR A 124 4.75 14.07 -13.15
CA THR A 124 3.93 15.26 -13.40
C THR A 124 3.59 16.00 -12.10
N THR A 125 3.31 15.28 -11.01
CA THR A 125 3.02 15.88 -9.69
C THR A 125 4.24 16.60 -9.13
N ILE A 126 5.43 16.03 -9.27
CA ILE A 126 6.70 16.65 -8.88
C ILE A 126 6.85 18.00 -9.59
N HIS A 127 6.69 18.03 -10.91
CA HIS A 127 6.76 19.27 -11.69
C HIS A 127 5.74 20.31 -11.23
N ARG A 128 4.47 19.93 -11.10
CA ARG A 128 3.41 20.85 -10.70
C ARG A 128 3.60 21.45 -9.31
N LEU A 129 4.06 20.64 -8.36
CA LEU A 129 4.36 21.12 -7.01
C LEU A 129 5.62 22.01 -6.98
N SER A 130 6.66 21.62 -7.73
CA SER A 130 7.88 22.43 -7.86
C SER A 130 7.60 23.78 -8.50
N ASP A 131 6.78 23.83 -9.57
CA ASP A 131 6.33 25.08 -10.21
C ASP A 131 5.53 25.97 -9.24
N ALA A 132 4.78 25.34 -8.32
CA ALA A 132 4.05 26.05 -7.26
C ALA A 132 4.94 26.44 -6.05
N GLY A 133 6.25 26.21 -6.14
CA GLY A 133 7.23 26.64 -5.17
C GLY A 133 7.51 25.65 -4.03
N TYR A 134 6.98 24.44 -4.06
CA TYR A 134 7.26 23.42 -3.05
C TYR A 134 8.60 22.72 -3.32
N ARG A 135 9.41 22.49 -2.25
CA ARG A 135 10.41 21.43 -2.28
C ARG A 135 9.69 20.09 -2.30
N VAL A 136 10.04 19.19 -3.22
CA VAL A 136 9.35 17.91 -3.38
C VAL A 136 10.30 16.77 -3.08
N ILE A 137 9.95 15.91 -2.11
CA ILE A 137 10.69 14.70 -1.76
C ILE A 137 9.81 13.51 -2.10
N ALA A 138 10.32 12.61 -2.94
CA ALA A 138 9.62 11.42 -3.39
C ALA A 138 10.51 10.18 -3.16
N PRO A 139 10.35 9.47 -2.02
CA PRO A 139 11.07 8.23 -1.75
C PRO A 139 10.40 7.02 -2.40
N ASP A 140 11.21 6.06 -2.84
CA ASP A 140 10.78 4.68 -2.96
C ASP A 140 10.82 4.03 -1.57
N GLN A 141 9.75 3.43 -1.14
CA GLN A 141 9.72 2.77 0.16
C GLN A 141 10.57 1.47 0.14
N ILE A 142 11.08 1.03 1.31
CA ILE A 142 11.77 -0.26 1.43
C ILE A 142 10.88 -1.37 0.92
N GLY A 143 11.43 -2.27 0.11
CA GLY A 143 10.71 -3.32 -0.60
C GLY A 143 10.27 -2.94 -2.01
N PHE A 144 10.42 -1.67 -2.40
CA PHE A 144 9.97 -1.15 -3.70
C PHE A 144 11.13 -0.62 -4.54
N CYS A 145 10.98 -0.70 -5.82
CA CYS A 145 11.68 -0.01 -6.90
C CYS A 145 13.20 0.12 -6.69
N LYS A 146 13.74 1.34 -6.53
CA LYS A 146 15.20 1.56 -6.37
C LYS A 146 15.69 1.46 -4.92
N SER A 147 14.81 1.12 -3.97
CA SER A 147 15.17 0.89 -2.57
C SER A 147 15.47 -0.59 -2.29
N SER A 148 16.18 -0.85 -1.20
CA SER A 148 16.54 -2.21 -0.75
C SER A 148 15.35 -3.13 -0.62
N LYS A 149 15.55 -4.42 -0.96
CA LYS A 149 14.60 -5.51 -0.84
C LYS A 149 15.18 -6.61 0.05
N PRO A 150 15.08 -6.46 1.39
CA PRO A 150 15.65 -7.43 2.31
C PRO A 150 14.90 -8.77 2.26
N GLU A 151 15.61 -9.87 2.43
CA GLU A 151 15.03 -11.22 2.51
C GLU A 151 14.23 -11.43 3.80
N HIS A 152 14.73 -10.86 4.90
CA HIS A 152 14.14 -10.96 6.23
C HIS A 152 13.86 -9.57 6.77
N TYR A 153 12.60 -9.17 6.70
CA TYR A 153 12.14 -7.86 7.17
C TYR A 153 10.67 -7.91 7.56
N GLN A 154 10.37 -7.49 8.77
CA GLN A 154 9.00 -7.37 9.23
C GLN A 154 8.43 -6.04 8.77
N TYR A 155 7.63 -6.07 7.73
CA TYR A 155 6.95 -4.88 7.22
C TYR A 155 5.83 -4.45 8.14
N SER A 156 5.78 -3.16 8.44
CA SER A 156 4.63 -2.49 9.04
C SER A 156 4.56 -1.04 8.58
N PHE A 157 3.36 -0.48 8.54
CA PHE A 157 3.20 0.95 8.23
C PHE A 157 3.95 1.83 9.23
N GLN A 158 4.04 1.41 10.49
CA GLN A 158 4.84 2.10 11.51
C GLN A 158 6.34 2.09 11.15
N GLN A 159 6.85 0.96 10.67
CA GLN A 159 8.27 0.89 10.27
C GLN A 159 8.54 1.71 9.02
N LEU A 160 7.68 1.65 8.00
CA LEU A 160 7.83 2.46 6.80
C LEU A 160 7.72 3.97 7.12
N ALA A 161 6.82 4.36 8.04
CA ALA A 161 6.71 5.73 8.50
C ALA A 161 7.98 6.20 9.25
N ARG A 162 8.57 5.36 10.12
CA ARG A 162 9.86 5.67 10.78
C ARG A 162 10.99 5.84 9.75
N ASN A 163 11.07 4.96 8.75
CA ASN A 163 12.10 5.05 7.71
C ASN A 163 11.96 6.35 6.93
N THR A 164 10.72 6.71 6.56
CA THR A 164 10.41 7.97 5.87
C THR A 164 10.77 9.17 6.75
N HIS A 165 10.41 9.14 8.02
CA HIS A 165 10.73 10.21 8.98
C HIS A 165 12.25 10.39 9.12
N ALA A 166 13.01 9.31 9.31
CA ALA A 166 14.47 9.37 9.41
C ALA A 166 15.12 9.94 8.14
N LEU A 167 14.60 9.64 6.95
CA LEU A 167 15.03 10.30 5.72
C LEU A 167 14.76 11.80 5.79
N LEU A 168 13.55 12.22 6.18
CA LEU A 168 13.19 13.64 6.24
C LEU A 168 14.02 14.41 7.27
N GLU A 169 14.29 13.81 8.43
CA GLU A 169 15.23 14.38 9.43
C GLU A 169 16.63 14.58 8.84
N SER A 170 17.16 13.59 8.12
CA SER A 170 18.48 13.67 7.48
C SER A 170 18.57 14.78 6.43
N LEU A 171 17.42 15.16 5.84
CA LEU A 171 17.32 16.24 4.85
C LEU A 171 16.97 17.60 5.48
N GLY A 172 16.90 17.67 6.82
CA GLY A 172 16.57 18.87 7.56
C GLY A 172 15.11 19.33 7.39
N VAL A 173 14.19 18.43 7.02
CA VAL A 173 12.76 18.73 6.90
C VAL A 173 12.11 18.62 8.27
N LYS A 174 11.59 19.73 8.78
CA LYS A 174 10.95 19.80 10.09
C LYS A 174 9.46 19.52 10.03
N ASP A 175 8.84 19.90 8.94
CA ASP A 175 7.42 19.72 8.68
C ASP A 175 7.14 19.65 7.17
N ALA A 176 6.07 18.98 6.79
CA ALA A 176 5.72 18.79 5.39
C ALA A 176 4.22 18.59 5.16
N THR A 177 3.78 18.80 3.93
CA THR A 177 2.54 18.23 3.41
C THR A 177 2.83 16.80 2.98
N ILE A 178 2.16 15.81 3.59
CA ILE A 178 2.30 14.39 3.26
C ILE A 178 1.21 14.01 2.27
N ILE A 179 1.61 13.54 1.09
CA ILE A 179 0.73 13.18 -0.02
C ILE A 179 0.90 11.69 -0.31
N GLY A 180 -0.17 10.90 -0.15
CA GLY A 180 -0.13 9.47 -0.38
C GLY A 180 -1.15 9.00 -1.40
N HIS A 181 -0.72 8.13 -2.32
CA HIS A 181 -1.58 7.45 -3.29
C HIS A 181 -1.71 5.97 -2.92
N SER A 182 -2.93 5.43 -2.96
CA SER A 182 -3.16 3.99 -2.77
C SER A 182 -2.58 3.49 -1.43
N THR A 183 -1.67 2.52 -1.43
CA THR A 183 -0.92 2.05 -0.24
C THR A 183 -0.13 3.19 0.42
N GLY A 184 0.42 4.11 -0.39
CA GLY A 184 1.04 5.33 0.12
C GLY A 184 0.08 6.20 0.91
N GLY A 185 -1.23 6.11 0.64
CA GLY A 185 -2.28 6.76 1.44
C GLY A 185 -2.41 6.13 2.84
N MET A 186 -2.36 4.80 2.97
CA MET A 186 -2.31 4.14 4.28
C MET A 186 -1.04 4.54 5.06
N LEU A 187 0.10 4.59 4.36
CA LEU A 187 1.36 5.04 4.94
C LEU A 187 1.29 6.51 5.37
N ALA A 188 0.70 7.37 4.56
CA ALA A 188 0.51 8.79 4.88
C ALA A 188 -0.35 8.99 6.14
N VAL A 189 -1.44 8.22 6.28
CA VAL A 189 -2.26 8.20 7.51
C VAL A 189 -1.42 7.75 8.70
N ARG A 190 -0.66 6.66 8.57
CA ARG A 190 0.20 6.18 9.66
C ARG A 190 1.29 7.20 10.03
N TYR A 191 1.92 7.83 9.03
CA TYR A 191 2.90 8.89 9.25
C TYR A 191 2.29 10.05 10.03
N ALA A 192 1.14 10.54 9.58
CA ALA A 192 0.44 11.66 10.21
C ALA A 192 0.00 11.38 11.65
N LEU A 193 -0.38 10.13 11.97
CA LEU A 193 -0.71 9.71 13.33
C LEU A 193 0.53 9.62 14.23
N MET A 194 1.68 9.23 13.69
CA MET A 194 2.93 9.11 14.47
C MET A 194 3.64 10.46 14.64
N TYR A 195 3.53 11.35 13.65
CA TYR A 195 4.23 12.64 13.59
C TYR A 195 3.25 13.79 13.32
N PRO A 196 2.24 14.00 14.19
CA PRO A 196 1.18 14.98 13.94
C PRO A 196 1.68 16.42 13.91
N GLN A 197 2.74 16.75 14.68
CA GLN A 197 3.33 18.09 14.72
C GLN A 197 4.18 18.41 13.49
N GLU A 198 4.64 17.40 12.77
CA GLU A 198 5.47 17.51 11.56
C GLU A 198 4.64 17.39 10.28
N THR A 199 3.35 17.04 10.40
CA THR A 199 2.41 16.92 9.28
C THR A 199 1.55 18.18 9.19
N GLN A 200 1.96 19.13 8.34
CA GLN A 200 1.20 20.37 8.13
C GLN A 200 -0.16 20.14 7.48
N GLN A 201 -0.19 19.27 6.48
CA GLN A 201 -1.38 18.87 5.73
C GLN A 201 -1.23 17.41 5.33
N LEU A 202 -2.35 16.70 5.28
CA LEU A 202 -2.44 15.34 4.74
C LEU A 202 -3.25 15.34 3.45
N VAL A 203 -2.71 14.75 2.38
CA VAL A 203 -3.42 14.58 1.11
C VAL A 203 -3.49 13.11 0.75
N LEU A 204 -4.69 12.61 0.52
CA LEU A 204 -4.97 11.22 0.24
C LEU A 204 -5.60 11.11 -1.17
N ALA A 205 -4.79 10.68 -2.14
CA ALA A 205 -5.21 10.46 -3.52
C ALA A 205 -5.60 8.98 -3.70
N ASN A 206 -6.88 8.70 -3.87
CA ASN A 206 -7.42 7.34 -3.95
C ASN A 206 -6.72 6.36 -2.99
N PRO A 207 -6.65 6.67 -1.68
CA PRO A 207 -6.01 5.79 -0.72
C PRO A 207 -6.75 4.46 -0.67
N ILE A 208 -6.03 3.35 -0.51
CA ILE A 208 -6.65 2.10 -0.06
C ILE A 208 -6.74 2.10 1.48
N GLY A 209 -7.40 1.10 2.06
CA GLY A 209 -7.59 1.05 3.51
C GLY A 209 -8.67 2.00 4.06
N LEU A 210 -9.57 2.50 3.18
CA LEU A 210 -10.80 3.19 3.58
C LEU A 210 -11.84 2.22 4.18
N GLU A 211 -11.55 0.92 4.13
CA GLU A 211 -12.34 -0.18 4.66
C GLU A 211 -11.43 -1.27 5.21
N ASP A 212 -11.92 -2.07 6.17
CA ASP A 212 -11.23 -3.29 6.62
C ASP A 212 -11.78 -4.50 5.87
N TRP A 213 -10.99 -5.02 4.95
CA TRP A 213 -11.35 -6.17 4.12
C TRP A 213 -11.57 -7.45 4.93
N LYS A 214 -10.81 -7.65 6.02
CA LYS A 214 -11.00 -8.79 6.94
C LYS A 214 -12.38 -8.74 7.59
N ALA A 215 -12.75 -7.58 8.12
CA ALA A 215 -14.06 -7.38 8.75
C ALA A 215 -15.22 -7.55 7.74
N LYS A 216 -14.97 -7.31 6.45
CA LYS A 216 -15.94 -7.52 5.36
C LYS A 216 -15.95 -8.93 4.80
N GLY A 217 -15.08 -9.82 5.29
CA GLY A 217 -15.09 -11.24 4.93
C GLY A 217 -14.16 -11.61 3.77
N VAL A 218 -13.23 -10.75 3.36
CA VAL A 218 -12.17 -11.13 2.43
C VAL A 218 -11.27 -12.17 3.11
N PRO A 219 -11.01 -13.34 2.48
CA PRO A 219 -10.20 -14.37 3.09
C PRO A 219 -8.74 -13.93 3.23
N SER A 220 -8.10 -14.33 4.33
CA SER A 220 -6.66 -14.16 4.52
C SER A 220 -5.91 -15.11 3.60
N LEU A 221 -4.89 -14.60 2.93
CA LEU A 221 -3.90 -15.40 2.22
C LEU A 221 -2.60 -15.38 3.01
N SER A 222 -1.93 -16.53 3.08
CA SER A 222 -0.57 -16.60 3.66
C SER A 222 0.44 -15.86 2.78
N VAL A 223 1.58 -15.47 3.35
CA VAL A 223 2.68 -14.88 2.59
C VAL A 223 3.12 -15.79 1.44
N ASP A 224 3.14 -17.13 1.65
CA ASP A 224 3.48 -18.08 0.58
C ASP A 224 2.45 -18.07 -0.56
N GLN A 225 1.17 -17.94 -0.24
CA GLN A 225 0.12 -17.82 -1.26
C GLN A 225 0.24 -16.51 -2.05
N TRP A 226 0.54 -15.38 -1.38
CA TRP A 226 0.85 -14.13 -2.05
C TRP A 226 2.09 -14.26 -2.94
N TYR A 227 3.16 -14.87 -2.43
CA TYR A 227 4.40 -15.11 -3.18
C TYR A 227 4.16 -15.91 -4.45
N GLN A 228 3.41 -17.01 -4.37
CA GLN A 228 3.08 -17.82 -5.55
C GLN A 228 2.24 -17.06 -6.60
N ARG A 229 1.43 -16.09 -6.17
CA ARG A 229 0.70 -15.19 -7.08
C ARG A 229 1.65 -14.20 -7.74
N GLU A 230 2.50 -13.57 -6.97
CA GLU A 230 3.49 -12.60 -7.46
C GLU A 230 4.45 -13.22 -8.48
N LEU A 231 4.88 -14.47 -8.26
CA LEU A 231 5.72 -15.19 -9.23
C LEU A 231 5.05 -15.40 -10.60
N LYS A 232 3.72 -15.29 -10.69
CA LYS A 232 2.94 -15.41 -11.93
C LYS A 232 2.64 -14.06 -12.58
N THR A 233 3.15 -12.96 -12.03
CA THR A 233 2.95 -11.62 -12.56
C THR A 233 3.51 -11.49 -13.97
N THR A 234 2.72 -10.93 -14.88
CA THR A 234 3.06 -10.70 -16.30
C THR A 234 2.65 -9.30 -16.73
N ALA A 235 3.26 -8.76 -17.77
CA ALA A 235 2.90 -7.45 -18.31
C ALA A 235 1.41 -7.34 -18.66
N ASP A 236 0.84 -8.37 -19.27
CA ASP A 236 -0.60 -8.37 -19.59
C ASP A 236 -1.51 -8.46 -18.36
N GLY A 237 -1.07 -9.21 -17.35
CA GLY A 237 -1.79 -9.26 -16.09
C GLY A 237 -1.85 -7.88 -15.44
N ILE A 238 -0.72 -7.18 -15.40
CA ILE A 238 -0.60 -5.81 -14.88
C ILE A 238 -1.49 -4.87 -15.73
N ARG A 239 -1.35 -4.90 -17.05
CA ARG A 239 -2.12 -4.04 -17.98
C ARG A 239 -3.63 -4.23 -17.82
N ARG A 240 -4.13 -5.47 -17.79
CA ARG A 240 -5.55 -5.74 -17.58
C ARG A 240 -6.04 -5.24 -16.23
N TYR A 241 -5.24 -5.44 -15.19
CA TYR A 241 -5.58 -4.95 -13.85
C TYR A 241 -5.64 -3.42 -13.79
N GLU A 242 -4.62 -2.74 -14.31
CA GLU A 242 -4.57 -1.29 -14.32
C GLU A 242 -5.68 -0.69 -15.20
N GLN A 243 -5.89 -1.24 -16.40
CA GLN A 243 -6.97 -0.79 -17.28
C GLN A 243 -8.32 -0.85 -16.58
N SER A 244 -8.65 -2.00 -15.96
CA SER A 244 -9.96 -2.21 -15.33
C SER A 244 -10.13 -1.40 -14.04
N THR A 245 -9.06 -1.21 -13.27
CA THR A 245 -9.11 -0.69 -11.90
C THR A 245 -8.58 0.74 -11.82
N TYR A 246 -7.40 1.00 -12.44
CA TYR A 246 -6.73 2.30 -12.31
C TYR A 246 -7.29 3.34 -13.26
N TYR A 247 -7.69 2.92 -14.47
CA TYR A 247 -8.08 3.82 -15.54
C TYR A 247 -9.55 3.68 -15.97
N ALA A 248 -10.39 3.12 -15.09
CA ALA A 248 -11.84 3.01 -15.31
C ALA A 248 -12.22 2.32 -16.63
N GLY A 249 -11.48 1.28 -17.02
CA GLY A 249 -11.67 0.54 -18.28
C GLY A 249 -10.99 1.16 -19.50
N GLN A 250 -10.48 2.38 -19.41
CA GLN A 250 -9.78 3.06 -20.52
C GLN A 250 -8.32 2.62 -20.60
N TRP A 251 -7.75 2.72 -21.81
CA TRP A 251 -6.32 2.49 -22.00
C TRP A 251 -5.73 3.56 -22.94
N ARG A 252 -4.56 4.08 -22.58
CA ARG A 252 -3.76 5.01 -23.38
C ARG A 252 -2.30 4.54 -23.44
N ALA A 253 -1.62 4.90 -24.52
CA ALA A 253 -0.23 4.49 -24.72
C ALA A 253 0.73 5.03 -23.66
N ASP A 254 0.42 6.18 -23.04
CA ASP A 254 1.21 6.80 -21.98
C ASP A 254 1.14 6.06 -20.62
N TYR A 255 0.27 5.06 -20.47
CA TYR A 255 0.24 4.16 -19.31
C TYR A 255 1.23 2.99 -19.47
N GLU A 256 1.56 2.59 -20.71
CA GLU A 256 2.41 1.43 -20.97
C GLU A 256 3.80 1.46 -20.31
N PRO A 257 4.51 2.59 -20.22
CA PRO A 257 5.79 2.66 -19.52
C PRO A 257 5.72 2.18 -18.06
N TRP A 258 4.60 2.40 -17.37
CA TRP A 258 4.41 1.99 -15.97
C TRP A 258 4.17 0.49 -15.84
N VAL A 259 3.43 -0.10 -16.79
CA VAL A 259 3.33 -1.56 -16.89
C VAL A 259 4.70 -2.18 -17.13
N GLN A 260 5.49 -1.62 -18.06
CA GLN A 260 6.81 -2.13 -18.38
C GLN A 260 7.82 -1.93 -17.24
N MET A 261 7.69 -0.86 -16.47
CA MET A 261 8.48 -0.62 -15.27
C MET A 261 8.30 -1.77 -14.26
N LEU A 262 7.06 -2.10 -13.93
CA LEU A 262 6.76 -3.16 -12.98
C LEU A 262 7.08 -4.54 -13.56
N ALA A 263 6.61 -4.85 -14.76
CA ALA A 263 6.84 -6.13 -15.43
C ALA A 263 8.33 -6.41 -15.66
N GLY A 264 9.13 -5.38 -15.89
CA GLY A 264 10.58 -5.48 -16.11
C GLY A 264 11.32 -6.04 -14.87
N MET A 265 10.91 -5.71 -13.67
CA MET A 265 11.46 -6.31 -12.45
C MET A 265 11.13 -7.81 -12.33
N TYR A 266 9.94 -8.23 -12.80
CA TYR A 266 9.54 -9.65 -12.83
C TYR A 266 10.17 -10.43 -14.00
N ARG A 267 10.66 -9.76 -15.04
CA ARG A 267 11.45 -10.37 -16.13
C ARG A 267 12.94 -10.45 -15.78
N GLY A 268 13.39 -9.62 -14.86
CA GLY A 268 14.79 -9.52 -14.47
C GLY A 268 15.27 -10.62 -13.53
N PRO A 269 16.58 -10.62 -13.22
CA PRO A 269 17.21 -11.64 -12.38
C PRO A 269 16.72 -11.60 -10.92
N GLY A 270 16.17 -10.48 -10.48
CA GLY A 270 15.67 -10.28 -9.12
C GLY A 270 14.22 -10.71 -8.89
N LYS A 271 13.59 -11.43 -9.84
CA LYS A 271 12.18 -11.81 -9.77
C LYS A 271 11.76 -12.37 -8.42
N GLN A 272 12.54 -13.29 -7.84
CA GLN A 272 12.21 -13.95 -6.59
C GLN A 272 12.19 -12.98 -5.42
N ILE A 273 13.20 -12.13 -5.27
CA ILE A 273 13.26 -11.17 -4.17
C ILE A 273 12.21 -10.05 -4.33
N VAL A 274 11.92 -9.64 -5.55
CA VAL A 274 10.83 -8.68 -5.85
C VAL A 274 9.49 -9.28 -5.46
N ALA A 275 9.19 -10.51 -5.91
CA ALA A 275 7.96 -11.23 -5.58
C ALA A 275 7.81 -11.48 -4.07
N TRP A 276 8.93 -11.82 -3.39
CA TRP A 276 8.94 -12.05 -1.94
C TRP A 276 8.59 -10.80 -1.16
N ASN A 277 9.27 -9.68 -1.43
CA ASN A 277 8.97 -8.40 -0.77
C ASN A 277 7.55 -7.92 -1.09
N SER A 278 7.08 -8.11 -2.34
CA SER A 278 5.71 -7.81 -2.73
C SER A 278 4.69 -8.62 -1.92
N ALA A 279 4.94 -9.89 -1.67
CA ALA A 279 4.09 -10.77 -0.86
C ALA A 279 4.02 -10.32 0.61
N LEU A 280 5.15 -9.98 1.22
CA LEU A 280 5.23 -9.43 2.58
C LEU A 280 4.47 -8.10 2.69
N LEU A 281 4.54 -7.27 1.65
CA LEU A 281 3.82 -6.00 1.60
C LEU A 281 2.30 -6.19 1.44
N TYR A 282 1.84 -7.21 0.71
CA TYR A 282 0.42 -7.57 0.68
C TYR A 282 -0.09 -8.01 2.04
N ASP A 283 0.67 -8.82 2.75
CA ASP A 283 0.32 -9.24 4.12
C ASP A 283 0.24 -8.03 5.06
N MET A 284 1.22 -7.12 5.01
CA MET A 284 1.18 -5.85 5.76
C MET A 284 -0.09 -5.05 5.45
N ILE A 285 -0.41 -4.84 4.16
CA ILE A 285 -1.57 -4.06 3.75
C ILE A 285 -2.86 -4.70 4.27
N TYR A 286 -3.01 -6.02 4.13
CA TYR A 286 -4.20 -6.73 4.55
C TYR A 286 -4.36 -6.78 6.08
N THR A 287 -3.27 -6.94 6.82
CA THR A 287 -3.31 -7.15 8.28
C THR A 287 -3.34 -5.87 9.11
N GLN A 288 -3.02 -4.71 8.52
CA GLN A 288 -2.85 -3.45 9.24
C GLN A 288 -3.80 -2.35 8.76
N PRO A 289 -5.12 -2.47 8.97
CA PRO A 289 -6.09 -1.46 8.58
C PRO A 289 -5.85 -0.14 9.35
N VAL A 290 -6.03 0.99 8.66
CA VAL A 290 -5.89 2.34 9.23
C VAL A 290 -7.23 3.04 9.45
N VAL A 291 -8.31 2.50 8.91
CA VAL A 291 -9.65 3.11 8.93
C VAL A 291 -10.18 3.40 10.34
N TYR A 292 -9.82 2.60 11.31
CA TYR A 292 -10.27 2.75 12.70
C TYR A 292 -9.64 3.93 13.46
N GLU A 293 -8.60 4.53 12.88
CA GLU A 293 -7.85 5.62 13.51
C GLU A 293 -8.09 6.99 12.84
N PHE A 294 -8.96 7.05 11.84
CA PHE A 294 -9.25 8.30 11.09
C PHE A 294 -9.70 9.45 12.00
N GLY A 295 -10.48 9.15 13.05
CA GLY A 295 -10.92 10.15 14.02
C GLY A 295 -9.80 10.77 14.87
N GLN A 296 -8.58 10.23 14.82
CA GLN A 296 -7.41 10.74 15.55
C GLN A 296 -6.53 11.68 14.72
N LEU A 297 -6.82 11.83 13.42
CA LEU A 297 -6.09 12.74 12.54
C LEU A 297 -6.36 14.19 12.93
N GLN A 298 -5.31 14.95 13.24
CA GLN A 298 -5.40 16.31 13.78
C GLN A 298 -5.19 17.40 12.72
N MET A 299 -4.52 17.06 11.62
CA MET A 299 -4.16 17.99 10.58
C MET A 299 -5.25 18.16 9.53
N PRO A 300 -5.32 19.32 8.83
CA PRO A 300 -6.18 19.51 7.70
C PRO A 300 -5.91 18.44 6.63
N THR A 301 -6.97 17.74 6.18
CA THR A 301 -6.86 16.59 5.29
C THR A 301 -7.65 16.82 4.00
N LEU A 302 -7.01 16.57 2.85
CA LEU A 302 -7.64 16.60 1.52
C LEU A 302 -7.78 15.16 1.01
N LEU A 303 -9.01 14.76 0.71
CA LEU A 303 -9.34 13.52 0.04
C LEU A 303 -9.61 13.81 -1.45
N LEU A 304 -8.87 13.15 -2.35
CA LEU A 304 -9.01 13.24 -3.80
C LEU A 304 -9.43 11.87 -4.31
N ILE A 305 -10.71 11.67 -4.66
CA ILE A 305 -11.31 10.36 -4.87
C ILE A 305 -11.91 10.21 -6.27
N GLY A 306 -11.34 9.31 -7.08
CA GLY A 306 -11.94 8.86 -8.34
C GLY A 306 -13.12 7.93 -8.06
N GLN A 307 -14.29 8.30 -8.57
CA GLN A 307 -15.56 7.62 -8.28
C GLN A 307 -15.71 6.27 -9.02
N LYS A 308 -14.87 6.01 -10.03
CA LYS A 308 -14.82 4.74 -10.76
C LYS A 308 -13.79 3.76 -10.18
N ASP A 309 -13.11 4.12 -9.10
CA ASP A 309 -12.19 3.21 -8.41
C ASP A 309 -12.95 2.04 -7.77
N THR A 310 -12.42 0.83 -7.96
CA THR A 310 -12.97 -0.41 -7.41
C THR A 310 -11.92 -1.26 -6.70
N THR A 311 -10.80 -0.63 -6.33
CA THR A 311 -9.66 -1.31 -5.72
C THR A 311 -10.02 -1.87 -4.35
N ALA A 312 -9.74 -3.18 -4.17
CA ALA A 312 -9.82 -3.84 -2.88
C ALA A 312 -8.83 -5.02 -2.84
N ILE A 313 -8.05 -5.11 -1.78
CA ILE A 313 -7.06 -6.18 -1.61
C ILE A 313 -7.74 -7.53 -1.40
N GLY A 314 -7.25 -8.56 -2.11
CA GLY A 314 -7.81 -9.91 -2.03
C GLY A 314 -9.18 -10.10 -2.65
N LYS A 315 -9.69 -9.11 -3.38
CA LYS A 315 -11.01 -9.14 -4.03
C LYS A 315 -11.21 -10.36 -4.93
N ASP A 316 -10.17 -10.79 -5.61
CA ASP A 316 -10.17 -11.95 -6.49
C ASP A 316 -10.31 -13.30 -5.75
N ALA A 317 -9.87 -13.37 -4.49
CA ALA A 317 -10.02 -14.54 -3.63
C ALA A 317 -11.35 -14.54 -2.85
N ALA A 318 -12.09 -13.44 -2.84
CA ALA A 318 -13.34 -13.30 -2.11
C ALA A 318 -14.52 -13.98 -2.83
N SER A 319 -15.55 -14.38 -2.06
CA SER A 319 -16.81 -14.87 -2.64
C SER A 319 -17.53 -13.76 -3.42
N PRO A 320 -18.46 -14.09 -4.34
CA PRO A 320 -19.26 -13.10 -5.06
C PRO A 320 -19.98 -12.12 -4.12
N GLU A 321 -20.51 -12.61 -3.00
CA GLU A 321 -21.24 -11.80 -2.00
C GLU A 321 -20.32 -10.82 -1.28
N VAL A 322 -19.08 -11.20 -1.01
CA VAL A 322 -18.07 -10.33 -0.41
C VAL A 322 -17.57 -9.32 -1.44
N ARG A 323 -17.30 -9.77 -2.68
CA ARG A 323 -16.89 -8.87 -3.78
C ARG A 323 -17.87 -7.74 -4.04
N ALA A 324 -19.16 -8.04 -3.87
CA ALA A 324 -20.23 -7.05 -4.03
C ALA A 324 -20.28 -6.00 -2.90
N LYS A 325 -19.51 -6.16 -1.82
CA LYS A 325 -19.53 -5.27 -0.63
C LYS A 325 -18.25 -4.45 -0.43
N ILE A 326 -17.27 -4.62 -1.31
CA ILE A 326 -15.95 -3.99 -1.17
C ILE A 326 -15.56 -3.16 -2.39
N GLY A 327 -14.74 -2.14 -2.18
CA GLY A 327 -14.22 -1.27 -3.24
C GLY A 327 -15.27 -0.31 -3.80
N HIS A 328 -16.23 0.16 -2.99
CA HIS A 328 -17.22 1.17 -3.38
C HIS A 328 -16.74 2.58 -3.02
N TYR A 329 -15.84 3.13 -3.82
CA TYR A 329 -15.17 4.39 -3.53
C TYR A 329 -16.09 5.60 -3.39
N PRO A 330 -17.23 5.74 -4.12
CA PRO A 330 -18.18 6.81 -3.86
C PRO A 330 -18.70 6.86 -2.42
N GLU A 331 -18.90 5.69 -1.80
CA GLU A 331 -19.34 5.57 -0.41
C GLU A 331 -18.16 5.65 0.57
N LEU A 332 -17.04 4.99 0.23
CA LEU A 332 -15.85 4.96 1.06
C LEU A 332 -15.23 6.34 1.23
N GLY A 333 -15.15 7.14 0.16
CA GLY A 333 -14.67 8.53 0.23
C GLY A 333 -15.49 9.40 1.15
N LYS A 334 -16.82 9.31 1.07
CA LYS A 334 -17.75 10.06 1.94
C LYS A 334 -17.66 9.59 3.39
N ALA A 335 -17.54 8.27 3.62
CA ALA A 335 -17.37 7.72 4.96
C ALA A 335 -16.05 8.19 5.60
N ALA A 336 -14.95 8.18 4.84
CA ALA A 336 -13.66 8.68 5.30
C ALA A 336 -13.70 10.19 5.60
N ALA A 337 -14.32 10.99 4.72
CA ALA A 337 -14.48 12.43 4.94
C ALA A 337 -15.30 12.74 6.20
N LYS A 338 -16.28 11.90 6.52
CA LYS A 338 -17.06 12.03 7.76
C LYS A 338 -16.26 11.62 9.01
N ALA A 339 -15.38 10.62 8.88
CA ALA A 339 -14.61 10.08 10.00
C ALA A 339 -13.39 10.94 10.35
N ILE A 340 -12.81 11.66 9.39
CA ILE A 340 -11.64 12.52 9.59
C ILE A 340 -12.11 13.92 10.00
N PRO A 341 -11.70 14.46 11.17
CA PRO A 341 -12.27 15.70 11.73
C PRO A 341 -12.15 16.94 10.84
N HIS A 342 -11.06 17.06 10.08
CA HIS A 342 -10.76 18.24 9.26
C HIS A 342 -10.59 17.88 7.79
N ALA A 343 -11.48 17.03 7.27
CA ALA A 343 -11.42 16.55 5.90
C ALA A 343 -12.16 17.47 4.92
N THR A 344 -11.55 17.66 3.76
CA THR A 344 -12.19 18.18 2.55
C THR A 344 -12.18 17.07 1.51
N LEU A 345 -13.33 16.76 0.91
CA LEU A 345 -13.49 15.74 -0.14
C LEU A 345 -13.65 16.41 -1.50
N VAL A 346 -12.83 15.97 -2.47
CA VAL A 346 -13.00 16.26 -3.89
C VAL A 346 -13.23 14.94 -4.61
N GLU A 347 -14.31 14.88 -5.40
CA GLU A 347 -14.74 13.70 -6.12
C GLU A 347 -14.52 13.89 -7.63
N PHE A 348 -13.89 12.92 -8.30
CA PHE A 348 -13.72 12.89 -9.76
C PHE A 348 -14.68 11.86 -10.34
N ALA A 349 -15.76 12.30 -10.97
CA ALA A 349 -16.88 11.45 -11.39
C ALA A 349 -16.46 10.29 -12.31
N ASP A 350 -15.49 10.52 -13.21
CA ASP A 350 -15.12 9.59 -14.28
C ASP A 350 -13.74 8.97 -14.13
N LEU A 351 -13.02 9.26 -13.02
CA LEU A 351 -11.67 8.76 -12.80
C LEU A 351 -11.66 7.51 -11.92
N GLY A 352 -10.68 6.65 -12.19
CA GLY A 352 -10.40 5.42 -11.43
C GLY A 352 -9.40 5.64 -10.30
N HIS A 353 -8.60 4.58 -10.03
CA HIS A 353 -7.66 4.52 -8.92
C HIS A 353 -6.43 5.44 -9.06
N ALA A 354 -6.06 5.80 -10.29
CA ALA A 354 -4.88 6.64 -10.55
C ALA A 354 -5.27 7.98 -11.20
N PRO A 355 -6.05 8.86 -10.53
CA PRO A 355 -6.55 10.11 -11.12
C PRO A 355 -5.42 11.04 -11.54
N GLN A 356 -4.28 11.05 -10.83
CA GLN A 356 -3.09 11.84 -11.16
C GLN A 356 -2.47 11.47 -12.52
N MET A 357 -2.75 10.27 -13.02
CA MET A 357 -2.27 9.78 -14.32
C MET A 357 -3.38 9.84 -15.36
N GLN A 358 -4.61 9.56 -14.97
CA GLN A 358 -5.76 9.48 -15.88
C GLN A 358 -6.20 10.86 -16.38
N ASP A 359 -6.31 11.85 -15.50
CA ASP A 359 -6.52 13.27 -15.82
C ASP A 359 -5.59 14.16 -15.00
N PRO A 360 -4.32 14.30 -15.42
CA PRO A 360 -3.35 15.11 -14.68
C PRO A 360 -3.79 16.57 -14.51
N GLN A 361 -4.52 17.13 -15.46
CA GLN A 361 -4.94 18.55 -15.39
C GLN A 361 -5.97 18.75 -14.29
N ALA A 362 -7.06 17.99 -14.29
CA ALA A 362 -8.10 18.07 -13.27
C ALA A 362 -7.55 17.72 -11.89
N PHE A 363 -6.74 16.66 -11.79
CA PHE A 363 -6.13 16.23 -10.54
C PHE A 363 -5.24 17.32 -9.92
N HIS A 364 -4.27 17.87 -10.68
CA HIS A 364 -3.33 18.85 -10.14
C HIS A 364 -3.99 20.18 -9.82
N LYS A 365 -5.02 20.57 -10.58
CA LYS A 365 -5.84 21.73 -10.21
C LYS A 365 -6.50 21.52 -8.85
N ALA A 366 -7.17 20.38 -8.65
CA ALA A 366 -7.84 20.05 -7.39
C ALA A 366 -6.86 19.92 -6.23
N LEU A 367 -5.67 19.33 -6.48
CA LEU A 367 -4.60 19.19 -5.49
C LEU A 367 -4.12 20.57 -5.01
N LEU A 368 -3.73 21.45 -5.92
CA LEU A 368 -3.17 22.77 -5.57
C LEU A 368 -4.22 23.70 -4.95
N ASP A 369 -5.42 23.74 -5.50
CA ASP A 369 -6.53 24.54 -4.95
C ASP A 369 -6.92 24.02 -3.55
N GLY A 370 -7.03 22.69 -3.41
CA GLY A 370 -7.34 22.06 -2.14
C GLY A 370 -6.29 22.34 -1.08
N MET A 371 -5.00 22.16 -1.39
CA MET A 371 -3.89 22.45 -0.48
C MET A 371 -3.83 23.93 -0.08
N ALA A 372 -4.18 24.85 -1.00
CA ALA A 372 -4.25 26.28 -0.71
C ALA A 372 -5.44 26.64 0.19
N ALA A 373 -6.57 25.96 0.05
CA ALA A 373 -7.78 26.18 0.85
C ALA A 373 -7.67 25.61 2.28
N LEU A 374 -6.85 24.58 2.50
CA LEU A 374 -6.63 24.00 3.82
C LEU A 374 -5.86 24.97 4.72
N LYS A 375 -6.48 25.39 5.81
CA LYS A 375 -5.84 26.28 6.80
C LYS A 375 -4.83 25.48 7.62
N VAL A 376 -3.57 25.82 7.48
CA VAL A 376 -2.51 25.30 8.35
C VAL A 376 -2.53 26.11 9.65
N ASN A 377 -2.85 25.45 10.76
CA ASN A 377 -2.67 26.05 12.07
C ASN A 377 -1.17 26.15 12.33
N ARG A 378 -0.61 27.38 12.26
CA ARG A 378 0.78 27.70 12.59
C ARG A 378 0.93 27.81 14.09
#